data_498fa6223417d8b85f2c027c0d77dce4
#
_entry.id   498fa6223417d8b85f2c027c0d77dce4
#
_cell.length_a   1.000
_cell.length_b   1.000
_cell.length_c   1.000
_cell.angle_alpha   90.00
_cell.angle_beta   90.00
_cell.angle_gamma   90.00
#
_symmetry.space_group_name_H-M   'P 1'
#
loop_
_entity.id
_entity.type
_entity.pdbx_description
1 polymer ?
#
loop_
_entity_poly.entity_id
_entity_poly.type
_entity_poly.pdbx_seq_one_letter_code
_entity_poly.pdbx_strand_id
1 'polypeptide(L)'
;MKRVAALAICGLVAGAAAALAAPGPRYRIGFANLTDDPGTKIEATGFTGDLVRESFVLAARELPVDLVLYDNHGDPHRAIANAETAVRDRVDLFIEYDDDPSANASVAAIMKKAGIPVLAINYPVPGAPLYTADDGEAGRIAGEALAESAVRDWEGHPLLGLIVGDWERGAARLDARAAGVRAGLTRRLKTLRIVKIAPADLGRIASANPGAKLLVATMSDPLALAAKQALEAAGRAGDAVIVGQGLDPSIHGGQSDRREIDPNNRGSIVFGSVAFYLDRYGYEVLPLALAVLRGERIPARTVTRHVLVTAGTVWREYPPTDLQ
;
A
#
# COMPACT_ATOMS: atom_id res chain seq x y z
N MET A 1 30.10 79.62 25.79
CA MET A 1 31.02 78.69 25.10
C MET A 1 30.77 77.33 25.66
N LYS A 2 29.94 76.51 25.01
CA LYS A 2 29.66 75.10 25.43
C LYS A 2 30.15 74.21 24.32
N ARG A 3 31.14 73.34 24.64
CA ARG A 3 31.69 72.34 23.75
C ARG A 3 30.78 71.14 23.81
N VAL A 4 30.24 70.73 22.65
CA VAL A 4 29.50 69.47 22.48
C VAL A 4 30.49 68.42 22.02
N ALA A 5 30.65 67.34 22.83
CA ALA A 5 31.44 66.16 22.49
C ALA A 5 30.51 65.18 21.72
N ALA A 6 30.90 64.84 20.50
CA ALA A 6 30.25 63.77 19.73
C ALA A 6 30.83 62.41 20.10
N LEU A 7 30.00 61.51 20.61
CA LEU A 7 30.33 60.08 20.82
C LEU A 7 30.07 59.36 19.51
N ALA A 8 31.11 58.79 18.92
CA ALA A 8 30.97 57.85 17.81
C ALA A 8 30.76 56.43 18.38
N ILE A 9 29.59 55.84 18.15
CA ILE A 9 29.30 54.47 18.49
C ILE A 9 29.65 53.61 17.24
N CYS A 10 30.80 52.90 17.30
CA CYS A 10 31.12 51.85 16.35
C CYS A 10 30.29 50.59 16.69
N GLY A 11 29.23 50.33 15.92
CA GLY A 11 28.50 49.08 16.00
C GLY A 11 29.26 47.95 15.32
N LEU A 12 29.76 46.99 16.11
CA LEU A 12 30.27 45.72 15.61
C LEU A 12 29.06 44.89 15.15
N VAL A 13 28.88 44.75 13.85
CA VAL A 13 27.98 43.74 13.29
C VAL A 13 28.71 42.42 13.26
N ALA A 14 28.51 41.59 14.29
CA ALA A 14 28.95 40.20 14.27
C ALA A 14 28.04 39.40 13.32
N GLY A 15 28.50 39.19 12.10
CA GLY A 15 27.88 38.28 11.16
C GLY A 15 27.99 36.84 11.67
N ALA A 16 26.90 36.29 12.20
CA ALA A 16 26.78 34.85 12.43
C ALA A 16 26.75 34.15 11.07
N ALA A 17 27.92 33.67 10.62
CA ALA A 17 27.98 32.71 9.53
C ALA A 17 27.27 31.44 10.02
N ALA A 18 26.06 31.18 9.53
CA ALA A 18 25.42 29.88 9.70
C ALA A 18 26.37 28.86 9.05
N ALA A 19 27.08 28.10 9.87
CA ALA A 19 27.86 26.97 9.42
C ALA A 19 26.84 26.00 8.79
N LEU A 20 26.86 25.86 7.49
CA LEU A 20 26.19 24.76 6.79
C LEU A 20 26.75 23.48 7.41
N ALA A 21 25.95 22.80 8.23
CA ALA A 21 26.34 21.53 8.81
C ALA A 21 26.72 20.62 7.64
N ALA A 22 27.92 20.02 7.70
CA ALA A 22 28.33 19.04 6.72
C ALA A 22 27.22 17.96 6.63
N PRO A 23 26.85 17.51 5.42
CA PRO A 23 25.87 16.45 5.28
C PRO A 23 26.31 15.26 6.13
N GLY A 24 25.39 14.77 6.97
CA GLY A 24 25.65 13.62 7.84
C GLY A 24 26.04 12.38 7.01
N PRO A 25 26.55 11.31 7.65
CA PRO A 25 26.96 10.11 6.94
C PRO A 25 25.78 9.56 6.13
N ARG A 26 26.03 9.25 4.87
CA ARG A 26 25.07 8.52 4.03
C ARG A 26 25.22 7.02 4.33
N TYR A 27 24.08 6.34 4.33
CA TYR A 27 24.02 4.90 4.56
C TYR A 27 23.77 4.17 3.25
N ARG A 28 24.52 3.11 3.00
CA ARG A 28 24.35 2.26 1.83
C ARG A 28 23.31 1.19 2.13
N ILE A 29 22.09 1.34 1.64
CA ILE A 29 20.97 0.45 1.88
C ILE A 29 20.70 -0.39 0.65
N GLY A 30 20.74 -1.73 0.79
CA GLY A 30 20.32 -2.66 -0.24
C GLY A 30 18.80 -2.88 -0.17
N PHE A 31 18.12 -2.80 -1.29
CA PHE A 31 16.71 -3.18 -1.43
C PHE A 31 16.57 -4.28 -2.48
N ALA A 32 16.22 -5.49 -2.04
CA ALA A 32 15.86 -6.62 -2.89
C ALA A 32 14.34 -6.65 -3.03
N ASN A 33 13.89 -6.26 -4.21
CA ASN A 33 12.47 -6.21 -4.53
C ASN A 33 11.97 -7.59 -4.99
N LEU A 34 10.73 -7.94 -4.66
CA LEU A 34 10.08 -9.19 -5.08
C LEU A 34 10.21 -9.38 -6.60
N THR A 35 9.88 -8.35 -7.36
CA THR A 35 10.10 -8.27 -8.80
C THR A 35 10.05 -6.82 -9.26
N ASP A 36 10.83 -6.48 -10.28
CA ASP A 36 10.77 -5.18 -10.97
C ASP A 36 9.91 -5.25 -12.25
N ASP A 37 9.30 -6.41 -12.55
CA ASP A 37 8.51 -6.60 -13.76
C ASP A 37 7.21 -5.76 -13.72
N PRO A 38 7.02 -4.79 -14.65
CA PRO A 38 5.83 -3.96 -14.70
C PRO A 38 4.57 -4.72 -15.16
N GLY A 39 4.72 -5.95 -15.66
CA GLY A 39 3.60 -6.83 -16.03
C GLY A 39 3.08 -7.68 -14.89
N THR A 40 3.88 -7.88 -13.84
CA THR A 40 3.53 -8.76 -12.71
C THR A 40 2.87 -7.98 -11.59
N LYS A 41 1.59 -8.29 -11.33
CA LYS A 41 0.85 -7.77 -10.17
C LYS A 41 1.23 -8.51 -8.91
N ILE A 42 1.39 -7.76 -7.83
CA ILE A 42 1.85 -8.25 -6.54
C ILE A 42 0.78 -8.07 -5.46
N GLU A 43 0.91 -8.80 -4.36
CA GLU A 43 0.08 -8.70 -3.15
C GLU A 43 -1.43 -8.87 -3.41
N ALA A 44 -1.79 -9.56 -4.50
CA ALA A 44 -3.18 -9.67 -4.96
C ALA A 44 -3.87 -8.29 -5.06
N THR A 45 -3.15 -7.28 -5.54
CA THR A 45 -3.63 -5.93 -5.85
C THR A 45 -3.45 -5.64 -7.35
N GLY A 46 -3.68 -4.42 -7.79
CA GLY A 46 -3.30 -3.97 -9.13
C GLY A 46 -1.91 -3.34 -9.18
N PHE A 47 -1.22 -3.21 -8.05
CA PHE A 47 0.16 -2.71 -8.00
C PHE A 47 1.14 -3.72 -8.61
N THR A 48 2.22 -3.19 -9.16
CA THR A 48 3.33 -3.95 -9.73
C THR A 48 4.62 -3.67 -8.97
N GLY A 49 5.62 -4.54 -9.10
CA GLY A 49 6.84 -4.41 -8.32
C GLY A 49 7.68 -3.19 -8.68
N ASP A 50 7.64 -2.75 -9.94
CA ASP A 50 8.30 -1.52 -10.39
C ASP A 50 7.76 -0.27 -9.69
N LEU A 51 6.46 -0.19 -9.36
CA LEU A 51 5.88 0.91 -8.59
C LEU A 51 6.43 0.94 -7.15
N VAL A 52 6.60 -0.24 -6.54
CA VAL A 52 7.26 -0.33 -5.22
C VAL A 52 8.70 0.16 -5.34
N ARG A 53 9.47 -0.35 -6.32
CA ARG A 53 10.86 0.07 -6.57
C ARG A 53 10.96 1.58 -6.78
N GLU A 54 10.09 2.17 -7.59
CA GLU A 54 10.07 3.60 -7.84
C GLU A 54 9.89 4.40 -6.54
N SER A 55 9.01 3.97 -5.65
CA SER A 55 8.81 4.63 -4.35
C SER A 55 10.09 4.69 -3.51
N PHE A 56 10.92 3.62 -3.55
CA PHE A 56 12.22 3.59 -2.88
C PHE A 56 13.21 4.55 -3.53
N VAL A 57 13.26 4.58 -4.86
CA VAL A 57 14.14 5.49 -5.61
C VAL A 57 13.81 6.95 -5.31
N LEU A 58 12.52 7.30 -5.29
CA LEU A 58 12.08 8.66 -4.99
C LEU A 58 12.36 9.03 -3.52
N ALA A 59 12.00 8.18 -2.58
CA ALA A 59 12.23 8.43 -1.16
C ALA A 59 13.73 8.55 -0.82
N ALA A 60 14.61 7.77 -1.47
CA ALA A 60 16.05 7.82 -1.24
C ALA A 60 16.68 9.17 -1.65
N ARG A 61 16.05 9.93 -2.57
CA ARG A 61 16.54 11.27 -2.97
C ARG A 61 16.44 12.30 -1.84
N GLU A 62 15.49 12.11 -0.93
CA GLU A 62 15.20 13.02 0.17
C GLU A 62 15.92 12.62 1.48
N LEU A 63 16.56 11.46 1.49
CA LEU A 63 17.15 10.86 2.67
C LEU A 63 18.66 10.68 2.51
N PRO A 64 19.43 10.57 3.60
CA PRO A 64 20.87 10.31 3.56
C PRO A 64 21.15 8.83 3.22
N VAL A 65 20.65 8.37 2.08
CA VAL A 65 20.68 6.96 1.62
C VAL A 65 21.33 6.87 0.26
N ASP A 66 22.30 5.95 0.13
CA ASP A 66 22.80 5.44 -1.13
C ASP A 66 22.11 4.10 -1.40
N LEU A 67 21.05 4.13 -2.20
CA LEU A 67 20.20 2.97 -2.46
C LEU A 67 20.85 2.05 -3.49
N VAL A 68 21.01 0.77 -3.15
CA VAL A 68 21.44 -0.29 -4.06
C VAL A 68 20.25 -1.20 -4.33
N LEU A 69 19.90 -1.36 -5.59
CA LEU A 69 18.71 -2.09 -6.01
C LEU A 69 19.07 -3.50 -6.48
N TYR A 70 18.29 -4.46 -6.03
CA TYR A 70 18.33 -5.86 -6.46
C TYR A 70 16.91 -6.27 -6.86
N ASP A 71 16.79 -7.11 -7.87
CA ASP A 71 15.52 -7.67 -8.33
C ASP A 71 15.54 -9.19 -8.12
N ASN A 72 14.61 -9.70 -7.30
CA ASN A 72 14.47 -11.13 -7.04
C ASN A 72 13.77 -11.85 -8.19
N HIS A 73 13.09 -11.13 -9.08
CA HIS A 73 12.30 -11.68 -10.20
C HIS A 73 11.26 -12.73 -9.79
N GLY A 74 10.82 -12.75 -8.52
CA GLY A 74 9.97 -13.81 -7.98
C GLY A 74 10.68 -15.18 -7.96
N ASP A 75 12.01 -15.20 -7.91
CA ASP A 75 12.83 -16.43 -7.88
C ASP A 75 13.60 -16.53 -6.56
N PRO A 76 13.28 -17.52 -5.70
CA PRO A 76 13.94 -17.73 -4.42
C PRO A 76 15.47 -17.89 -4.52
N HIS A 77 15.98 -18.46 -5.61
CA HIS A 77 17.42 -18.59 -5.82
C HIS A 77 18.08 -17.23 -6.11
N ARG A 78 17.38 -16.35 -6.80
CA ARG A 78 17.84 -14.97 -7.00
C ARG A 78 17.85 -14.17 -5.73
N ALA A 79 16.84 -14.30 -4.88
CA ALA A 79 16.80 -13.64 -3.58
C ALA A 79 18.06 -13.99 -2.75
N ILE A 80 18.43 -15.27 -2.70
CA ILE A 80 19.65 -15.74 -2.04
C ILE A 80 20.91 -15.15 -2.70
N ALA A 81 21.01 -15.18 -4.03
CA ALA A 81 22.16 -14.64 -4.77
C ALA A 81 22.30 -13.11 -4.61
N ASN A 82 21.18 -12.39 -4.55
CA ASN A 82 21.13 -10.95 -4.28
C ASN A 82 21.62 -10.63 -2.87
N ALA A 83 21.25 -11.42 -1.86
CA ALA A 83 21.77 -11.28 -0.51
C ALA A 83 23.30 -11.46 -0.46
N GLU A 84 23.86 -12.48 -1.14
CA GLU A 84 25.30 -12.65 -1.24
C GLU A 84 25.99 -11.49 -1.96
N THR A 85 25.33 -10.92 -2.98
CA THR A 85 25.83 -9.75 -3.71
C THR A 85 25.83 -8.51 -2.81
N ALA A 86 24.78 -8.29 -2.03
CA ALA A 86 24.68 -7.19 -1.09
C ALA A 86 25.80 -7.22 -0.02
N VAL A 87 26.19 -8.42 0.43
CA VAL A 87 27.37 -8.58 1.31
C VAL A 87 28.66 -8.14 0.60
N ARG A 88 28.86 -8.49 -0.68
CA ARG A 88 30.03 -8.05 -1.48
C ARG A 88 30.00 -6.54 -1.71
N ASP A 89 28.82 -5.97 -1.92
CA ASP A 89 28.58 -4.54 -2.11
C ASP A 89 28.72 -3.73 -0.82
N ARG A 90 28.85 -4.42 0.34
CA ARG A 90 29.04 -3.82 1.65
C ARG A 90 27.90 -2.87 2.01
N VAL A 91 26.65 -3.33 1.87
CA VAL A 91 25.50 -2.56 2.34
C VAL A 91 25.48 -2.49 3.86
N ASP A 92 25.05 -1.36 4.42
CA ASP A 92 24.94 -1.15 5.87
C ASP A 92 23.68 -1.82 6.43
N LEU A 93 22.62 -1.99 5.61
CA LEU A 93 21.38 -2.66 5.93
C LEU A 93 20.79 -3.25 4.65
N PHE A 94 20.12 -4.40 4.77
CA PHE A 94 19.44 -5.09 3.68
C PHE A 94 17.93 -5.10 3.90
N ILE A 95 17.17 -4.64 2.92
CA ILE A 95 15.71 -4.71 2.90
C ILE A 95 15.33 -5.87 1.99
N GLU A 96 14.60 -6.85 2.54
CA GLU A 96 14.18 -8.05 1.81
C GLU A 96 12.68 -8.04 1.56
N TYR A 97 12.32 -8.23 0.31
CA TYR A 97 10.95 -8.42 -0.13
C TYR A 97 10.88 -9.65 -1.02
N ASP A 98 10.63 -10.81 -0.41
CA ASP A 98 10.49 -12.10 -1.07
C ASP A 98 9.42 -12.94 -0.37
N ASP A 99 8.61 -13.68 -1.15
CA ASP A 99 7.47 -14.44 -0.62
C ASP A 99 7.80 -15.91 -0.30
N ASP A 100 9.03 -16.37 -0.59
CA ASP A 100 9.48 -17.73 -0.26
C ASP A 100 10.10 -17.79 1.15
N PRO A 101 9.49 -18.55 2.10
CA PRO A 101 10.01 -18.64 3.46
C PRO A 101 11.40 -19.30 3.56
N SER A 102 11.76 -20.17 2.63
CA SER A 102 13.06 -20.87 2.64
C SER A 102 14.18 -19.95 2.16
N ALA A 103 13.89 -19.13 1.12
CA ALA A 103 14.78 -18.06 0.68
C ALA A 103 14.99 -17.05 1.81
N ASN A 104 13.93 -16.57 2.45
CA ASN A 104 13.99 -15.66 3.57
C ASN A 104 14.81 -16.19 4.74
N ALA A 105 14.72 -17.49 5.05
CA ALA A 105 15.57 -18.12 6.07
C ALA A 105 17.05 -18.13 5.67
N SER A 106 17.35 -18.38 4.39
CA SER A 106 18.71 -18.37 3.84
C SER A 106 19.29 -16.96 3.83
N VAL A 107 18.53 -15.97 3.39
CA VAL A 107 18.87 -14.53 3.44
C VAL A 107 19.19 -14.09 4.86
N ALA A 108 18.36 -14.46 5.84
CA ALA A 108 18.60 -14.16 7.25
C ALA A 108 19.94 -14.73 7.74
N ALA A 109 20.28 -15.97 7.38
CA ALA A 109 21.53 -16.63 7.75
C ALA A 109 22.75 -15.93 7.13
N ILE A 110 22.69 -15.57 5.84
CA ILE A 110 23.75 -14.86 5.10
C ILE A 110 24.02 -13.50 5.76
N MET A 111 22.97 -12.70 5.97
CA MET A 111 23.07 -11.35 6.54
C MET A 111 23.56 -11.38 7.98
N LYS A 112 23.06 -12.33 8.79
CA LYS A 112 23.53 -12.52 10.17
C LYS A 112 25.03 -12.84 10.22
N LYS A 113 25.52 -13.71 9.34
CA LYS A 113 26.94 -14.06 9.24
C LYS A 113 27.79 -12.85 8.85
N ALA A 114 27.28 -11.98 8.01
CA ALA A 114 27.93 -10.75 7.58
C ALA A 114 27.81 -9.60 8.59
N GLY A 115 26.99 -9.73 9.64
CA GLY A 115 26.71 -8.66 10.60
C GLY A 115 25.84 -7.53 10.03
N ILE A 116 25.10 -7.79 8.93
CA ILE A 116 24.25 -6.80 8.27
C ILE A 116 22.82 -6.95 8.80
N PRO A 117 22.20 -5.89 9.37
CA PRO A 117 20.80 -5.92 9.79
C PRO A 117 19.86 -6.05 8.59
N VAL A 118 18.72 -6.72 8.81
CA VAL A 118 17.68 -6.92 7.81
C VAL A 118 16.38 -6.23 8.25
N LEU A 119 15.65 -5.64 7.30
CA LEU A 119 14.26 -5.24 7.42
C LEU A 119 13.43 -5.99 6.38
N ALA A 120 12.36 -6.65 6.82
CA ALA A 120 11.50 -7.44 5.96
C ALA A 120 10.28 -6.64 5.47
N ILE A 121 9.85 -6.86 4.22
CA ILE A 121 8.62 -6.30 3.66
C ILE A 121 7.64 -7.43 3.41
N ASN A 122 6.42 -7.29 3.90
CA ASN A 122 5.25 -8.16 3.71
C ASN A 122 5.42 -9.62 4.14
N TYR A 123 6.59 -10.19 3.99
CA TYR A 123 6.87 -11.60 4.31
C TYR A 123 7.98 -11.69 5.36
N PRO A 124 7.79 -12.49 6.42
CA PRO A 124 8.74 -12.55 7.52
C PRO A 124 10.12 -13.06 7.11
N VAL A 125 11.17 -12.37 7.52
CA VAL A 125 12.55 -12.83 7.51
C VAL A 125 12.95 -13.15 8.96
N PRO A 126 13.47 -14.35 9.28
CA PRO A 126 13.79 -14.72 10.67
C PRO A 126 14.71 -13.73 11.38
N GLY A 127 14.22 -13.18 12.50
CA GLY A 127 14.98 -12.22 13.33
C GLY A 127 14.94 -10.77 12.84
N ALA A 128 14.31 -10.48 11.72
CA ALA A 128 14.16 -9.11 11.19
C ALA A 128 12.83 -8.46 11.64
N PRO A 129 12.80 -7.15 11.87
CA PRO A 129 11.55 -6.39 11.94
C PRO A 129 10.79 -6.52 10.60
N LEU A 130 9.46 -6.51 10.68
CA LEU A 130 8.58 -6.67 9.53
C LEU A 130 7.75 -5.39 9.31
N TYR A 131 7.81 -4.84 8.10
CA TYR A 131 6.84 -3.88 7.58
C TYR A 131 5.84 -4.61 6.69
N THR A 132 4.53 -4.44 6.90
CA THR A 132 3.52 -5.23 6.17
C THR A 132 2.17 -4.55 6.09
N ALA A 133 1.35 -4.95 5.12
CA ALA A 133 -0.08 -4.68 5.09
C ALA A 133 -0.83 -5.56 6.12
N ASP A 134 -2.01 -5.09 6.56
CA ASP A 134 -2.98 -5.87 7.33
C ASP A 134 -4.20 -6.19 6.48
N ASP A 135 -4.16 -7.34 5.83
CA ASP A 135 -5.21 -7.79 4.92
C ASP A 135 -6.57 -7.93 5.64
N GLY A 136 -6.57 -8.34 6.90
CA GLY A 136 -7.79 -8.46 7.70
C GLY A 136 -8.41 -7.10 8.00
N GLU A 137 -7.58 -6.14 8.39
CA GLU A 137 -8.03 -4.76 8.66
C GLU A 137 -8.54 -4.07 7.39
N ALA A 138 -7.82 -4.22 6.26
CA ALA A 138 -8.26 -3.68 4.98
C ALA A 138 -9.64 -4.23 4.58
N GLY A 139 -9.82 -5.56 4.71
CA GLY A 139 -11.13 -6.19 4.49
C GLY A 139 -12.21 -5.66 5.43
N ARG A 140 -11.90 -5.47 6.71
CA ARG A 140 -12.84 -4.96 7.71
C ARG A 140 -13.34 -3.56 7.34
N ILE A 141 -12.45 -2.67 6.92
CA ILE A 141 -12.78 -1.31 6.45
C ILE A 141 -13.71 -1.38 5.24
N ALA A 142 -13.42 -2.25 4.26
CA ALA A 142 -14.29 -2.43 3.09
C ALA A 142 -15.69 -2.91 3.49
N GLY A 143 -15.78 -3.90 4.39
CA GLY A 143 -17.04 -4.42 4.88
C GLY A 143 -17.87 -3.41 5.66
N GLU A 144 -17.24 -2.59 6.50
CA GLU A 144 -17.91 -1.52 7.24
C GLU A 144 -18.46 -0.45 6.29
N ALA A 145 -17.69 -0.03 5.29
CA ALA A 145 -18.12 0.94 4.29
C ALA A 145 -19.36 0.47 3.51
N LEU A 146 -19.37 -0.79 3.09
CA LEU A 146 -20.52 -1.42 2.44
C LEU A 146 -21.73 -1.46 3.35
N ALA A 147 -21.56 -1.84 4.62
CA ALA A 147 -22.66 -1.89 5.59
C ALA A 147 -23.22 -0.50 5.88
N GLU A 148 -22.37 0.53 5.97
CA GLU A 148 -22.79 1.91 6.16
C GLU A 148 -23.58 2.44 4.97
N SER A 149 -23.12 2.14 3.74
CA SER A 149 -23.85 2.49 2.52
C SER A 149 -25.24 1.83 2.49
N ALA A 150 -25.33 0.53 2.82
CA ALA A 150 -26.60 -0.18 2.83
C ALA A 150 -27.59 0.38 3.86
N VAL A 151 -27.13 0.69 5.08
CA VAL A 151 -28.00 1.27 6.13
C VAL A 151 -28.48 2.67 5.74
N ARG A 152 -27.64 3.46 5.05
CA ARG A 152 -27.99 4.81 4.62
C ARG A 152 -28.97 4.81 3.45
N ASP A 153 -28.73 3.96 2.44
CA ASP A 153 -29.37 4.08 1.13
C ASP A 153 -30.43 3.01 0.85
N TRP A 154 -30.40 1.86 1.58
CA TRP A 154 -31.21 0.68 1.27
C TRP A 154 -31.93 0.07 2.50
N GLU A 155 -32.28 0.90 3.47
CA GLU A 155 -33.05 0.45 4.63
C GLU A 155 -34.36 -0.26 4.19
N GLY A 156 -34.64 -1.43 4.74
CA GLY A 156 -35.83 -2.22 4.43
C GLY A 156 -35.75 -3.05 3.12
N HIS A 157 -34.70 -2.91 2.34
CA HIS A 157 -34.52 -3.74 1.14
C HIS A 157 -33.85 -5.08 1.47
N PRO A 158 -34.16 -6.16 0.71
CA PRO A 158 -33.37 -7.39 0.76
C PRO A 158 -31.93 -7.12 0.35
N LEU A 159 -30.95 -7.62 1.13
CA LEU A 159 -29.53 -7.40 0.91
C LEU A 159 -28.82 -8.74 0.63
N LEU A 160 -27.81 -8.71 -0.25
CA LEU A 160 -26.90 -9.81 -0.51
C LEU A 160 -25.46 -9.30 -0.51
N GLY A 161 -24.61 -9.83 0.38
CA GLY A 161 -23.18 -9.57 0.40
C GLY A 161 -22.44 -10.51 -0.52
N LEU A 162 -21.60 -9.97 -1.39
CA LEU A 162 -20.77 -10.72 -2.33
C LEU A 162 -19.29 -10.35 -2.10
N ILE A 163 -18.46 -11.37 -1.92
CA ILE A 163 -17.00 -11.22 -1.80
C ILE A 163 -16.40 -11.84 -3.05
N VAL A 164 -15.85 -11.00 -3.93
CA VAL A 164 -15.36 -11.38 -5.25
C VAL A 164 -13.84 -11.44 -5.26
N GLY A 165 -13.28 -12.61 -5.57
CA GLY A 165 -11.83 -12.82 -5.59
C GLY A 165 -11.40 -13.96 -6.50
N ASP A 166 -10.11 -13.92 -6.89
CA ASP A 166 -9.42 -15.04 -7.54
C ASP A 166 -8.82 -15.94 -6.45
N TRP A 167 -9.58 -16.92 -6.02
CA TRP A 167 -9.29 -17.73 -4.84
C TRP A 167 -8.18 -18.76 -5.02
N GLU A 168 -7.72 -18.97 -6.24
CA GLU A 168 -6.64 -19.91 -6.54
C GLU A 168 -5.25 -19.31 -6.27
N ARG A 169 -5.16 -17.99 -6.27
CA ARG A 169 -3.90 -17.24 -6.08
C ARG A 169 -3.89 -16.46 -4.78
N GLY A 170 -2.79 -16.55 -4.01
CA GLY A 170 -2.62 -15.76 -2.79
C GLY A 170 -3.60 -16.11 -1.66
N ALA A 171 -4.04 -17.36 -1.56
CA ALA A 171 -5.16 -17.83 -0.73
C ALA A 171 -5.17 -17.28 0.71
N ALA A 172 -4.04 -17.30 1.42
CA ALA A 172 -3.99 -16.87 2.83
C ALA A 172 -4.30 -15.36 3.01
N ARG A 173 -3.77 -14.49 2.15
CA ARG A 173 -4.04 -13.05 2.17
C ARG A 173 -5.48 -12.75 1.79
N LEU A 174 -5.97 -13.38 0.71
CA LEU A 174 -7.34 -13.23 0.26
C LEU A 174 -8.35 -13.75 1.28
N ASP A 175 -8.02 -14.84 1.99
CA ASP A 175 -8.85 -15.36 3.05
C ASP A 175 -8.90 -14.39 4.25
N ALA A 176 -7.78 -13.77 4.61
CA ALA A 176 -7.74 -12.74 5.65
C ALA A 176 -8.58 -11.50 5.26
N ARG A 177 -8.46 -11.01 4.01
CA ARG A 177 -9.31 -9.92 3.48
C ARG A 177 -10.79 -10.29 3.52
N ALA A 178 -11.13 -11.48 3.02
CA ALA A 178 -12.51 -11.96 3.00
C ALA A 178 -13.11 -12.13 4.40
N ALA A 179 -12.32 -12.62 5.35
CA ALA A 179 -12.72 -12.70 6.77
C ALA A 179 -12.97 -11.30 7.36
N GLY A 180 -12.07 -10.35 7.07
CA GLY A 180 -12.23 -8.95 7.43
C GLY A 180 -13.51 -8.34 6.87
N VAL A 181 -13.77 -8.49 5.56
CA VAL A 181 -15.00 -8.02 4.92
C VAL A 181 -16.25 -8.59 5.61
N ARG A 182 -16.26 -9.89 5.88
CA ARG A 182 -17.36 -10.53 6.59
C ARG A 182 -17.56 -9.91 7.98
N ALA A 183 -16.48 -9.71 8.72
CA ALA A 183 -16.53 -9.10 10.05
C ALA A 183 -17.07 -7.66 9.98
N GLY A 184 -16.62 -6.84 9.03
CA GLY A 184 -17.09 -5.48 8.83
C GLY A 184 -18.59 -5.42 8.48
N LEU A 185 -19.02 -6.24 7.52
CA LEU A 185 -20.43 -6.33 7.13
C LEU A 185 -21.34 -6.75 8.29
N THR A 186 -20.97 -7.83 9.01
CA THR A 186 -21.82 -8.43 10.04
C THR A 186 -21.88 -7.59 11.32
N ARG A 187 -21.00 -6.65 11.52
CA ARG A 187 -21.05 -5.72 12.66
C ARG A 187 -22.36 -4.92 12.70
N ARG A 188 -22.85 -4.49 11.55
CA ARG A 188 -24.13 -3.74 11.42
C ARG A 188 -25.26 -4.60 10.84
N LEU A 189 -24.95 -5.54 9.95
CA LEU A 189 -25.91 -6.36 9.21
C LEU A 189 -25.81 -7.82 9.66
N LYS A 190 -26.23 -8.11 10.91
CA LYS A 190 -26.00 -9.39 11.61
C LYS A 190 -26.55 -10.62 10.87
N THR A 191 -27.64 -10.47 10.11
CA THR A 191 -28.34 -11.56 9.40
C THR A 191 -28.04 -11.58 7.90
N LEU A 192 -27.08 -10.74 7.43
CA LEU A 192 -26.75 -10.66 6.02
C LEU A 192 -26.23 -12.00 5.50
N ARG A 193 -26.84 -12.49 4.41
CA ARG A 193 -26.25 -13.59 3.63
C ARG A 193 -25.03 -13.07 2.87
N ILE A 194 -23.87 -13.69 3.10
CA ILE A 194 -22.61 -13.32 2.45
C ILE A 194 -22.06 -14.54 1.73
N VAL A 195 -21.78 -14.36 0.42
CA VAL A 195 -21.28 -15.42 -0.46
C VAL A 195 -19.92 -15.02 -1.03
N LYS A 196 -18.97 -15.94 -0.96
CA LYS A 196 -17.64 -15.85 -1.57
C LYS A 196 -17.74 -16.43 -2.99
N ILE A 197 -17.37 -15.66 -4.02
CA ILE A 197 -17.57 -16.04 -5.42
C ILE A 197 -16.35 -15.74 -6.29
N ALA A 198 -16.22 -16.46 -7.41
CA ALA A 198 -15.28 -16.10 -8.46
C ALA A 198 -15.83 -14.93 -9.31
N PRO A 199 -14.97 -14.12 -9.94
CA PRO A 199 -15.40 -12.98 -10.75
C PRO A 199 -16.39 -13.37 -11.87
N ALA A 200 -16.20 -14.53 -12.51
CA ALA A 200 -17.04 -15.02 -13.59
C ALA A 200 -18.49 -15.34 -13.16
N ASP A 201 -18.73 -15.58 -11.89
CA ASP A 201 -20.06 -15.91 -11.36
C ASP A 201 -20.92 -14.69 -11.04
N LEU A 202 -20.34 -13.49 -10.97
CA LEU A 202 -21.02 -12.31 -10.45
C LEU A 202 -22.29 -11.96 -11.23
N GLY A 203 -22.22 -11.89 -12.54
CA GLY A 203 -23.39 -11.56 -13.40
C GLY A 203 -24.53 -12.57 -13.24
N ARG A 204 -24.20 -13.86 -13.21
CA ARG A 204 -25.19 -14.94 -13.00
C ARG A 204 -25.87 -14.85 -11.64
N ILE A 205 -25.09 -14.61 -10.57
CA ILE A 205 -25.63 -14.49 -9.20
C ILE A 205 -26.47 -13.23 -9.07
N ALA A 206 -26.03 -12.11 -9.64
CA ALA A 206 -26.78 -10.86 -9.64
C ALA A 206 -28.15 -11.02 -10.33
N SER A 207 -28.19 -11.69 -11.50
CA SER A 207 -29.42 -11.97 -12.25
C SER A 207 -30.34 -12.94 -11.52
N ALA A 208 -29.79 -13.91 -10.78
CA ALA A 208 -30.58 -14.87 -10.00
C ALA A 208 -31.20 -14.27 -8.71
N ASN A 209 -30.85 -13.05 -8.32
CA ASN A 209 -31.36 -12.36 -7.13
C ASN A 209 -31.92 -10.98 -7.49
N PRO A 210 -32.95 -10.88 -8.36
CA PRO A 210 -33.39 -9.59 -8.93
C PRO A 210 -33.94 -8.60 -7.91
N GLY A 211 -34.44 -9.08 -6.76
CA GLY A 211 -34.99 -8.22 -5.70
C GLY A 211 -33.98 -7.78 -4.65
N ALA A 212 -32.75 -8.25 -4.69
CA ALA A 212 -31.76 -7.94 -3.67
C ALA A 212 -30.86 -6.77 -4.09
N LYS A 213 -30.51 -5.89 -3.15
CA LYS A 213 -29.41 -4.94 -3.29
C LYS A 213 -28.09 -5.65 -2.98
N LEU A 214 -27.05 -5.37 -3.77
CA LEU A 214 -25.80 -6.11 -3.81
C LEU A 214 -24.68 -5.30 -3.15
N LEU A 215 -24.14 -5.82 -2.06
CA LEU A 215 -22.98 -5.27 -1.36
C LEU A 215 -21.74 -6.05 -1.83
N VAL A 216 -20.95 -5.46 -2.72
CA VAL A 216 -19.86 -6.15 -3.40
C VAL A 216 -18.51 -5.67 -2.88
N ALA A 217 -17.80 -6.54 -2.17
CA ALA A 217 -16.39 -6.34 -1.84
C ALA A 217 -15.52 -7.12 -2.83
N THR A 218 -14.59 -6.45 -3.47
CA THR A 218 -13.62 -7.11 -4.36
C THR A 218 -12.25 -7.16 -3.72
N MET A 219 -11.51 -8.23 -4.01
CA MET A 219 -10.19 -8.45 -3.39
C MET A 219 -9.07 -7.63 -4.04
N SER A 220 -9.37 -6.90 -5.14
CA SER A 220 -8.47 -5.95 -5.78
C SER A 220 -9.27 -4.92 -6.58
N ASP A 221 -8.63 -3.82 -6.98
CA ASP A 221 -9.24 -2.78 -7.80
C ASP A 221 -9.50 -3.21 -9.25
N PRO A 222 -8.63 -3.96 -9.93
CA PRO A 222 -8.98 -4.55 -11.22
C PRO A 222 -10.22 -5.40 -11.17
N LEU A 223 -10.46 -6.14 -10.08
CA LEU A 223 -11.70 -6.88 -9.89
C LEU A 223 -12.90 -5.96 -9.61
N ALA A 224 -12.72 -4.80 -8.99
CA ALA A 224 -13.80 -3.83 -8.82
C ALA A 224 -14.28 -3.28 -10.17
N LEU A 225 -13.35 -2.98 -11.07
CA LEU A 225 -13.67 -2.52 -12.43
C LEU A 225 -14.37 -3.61 -13.24
N ALA A 226 -13.89 -4.85 -13.16
CA ALA A 226 -14.53 -6.00 -13.81
C ALA A 226 -15.92 -6.29 -13.21
N ALA A 227 -16.08 -6.17 -11.89
CA ALA A 227 -17.38 -6.33 -11.23
C ALA A 227 -18.39 -5.26 -11.66
N LYS A 228 -17.96 -4.01 -11.80
CA LYS A 228 -18.78 -2.92 -12.34
C LYS A 228 -19.29 -3.28 -13.73
N GLN A 229 -18.41 -3.65 -14.65
CA GLN A 229 -18.78 -4.04 -16.01
C GLN A 229 -19.77 -5.21 -16.05
N ALA A 230 -19.55 -6.25 -15.21
CA ALA A 230 -20.44 -7.39 -15.14
C ALA A 230 -21.84 -7.02 -14.62
N LEU A 231 -21.93 -6.12 -13.64
CA LEU A 231 -23.20 -5.65 -13.09
C LEU A 231 -23.94 -4.70 -14.04
N GLU A 232 -23.21 -3.84 -14.76
CA GLU A 232 -23.78 -3.02 -15.85
C GLU A 232 -24.36 -3.88 -16.97
N ALA A 233 -23.61 -4.89 -17.43
CA ALA A 233 -24.07 -5.83 -18.45
C ALA A 233 -25.28 -6.66 -17.99
N ALA A 234 -25.38 -6.97 -16.70
CA ALA A 234 -26.54 -7.65 -16.12
C ALA A 234 -27.74 -6.71 -15.83
N GLY A 235 -27.63 -5.41 -16.12
CA GLY A 235 -28.66 -4.41 -15.81
C GLY A 235 -28.87 -4.17 -14.32
N ARG A 236 -27.85 -4.44 -13.48
CA ARG A 236 -27.95 -4.41 -12.02
C ARG A 236 -27.12 -3.28 -11.37
N ALA A 237 -26.64 -2.33 -12.19
CA ALA A 237 -25.85 -1.20 -11.68
C ALA A 237 -26.61 -0.35 -10.63
N GLY A 238 -27.92 -0.12 -10.82
CA GLY A 238 -28.75 0.63 -9.86
C GLY A 238 -29.04 -0.10 -8.53
N ASP A 239 -28.64 -1.38 -8.44
CA ASP A 239 -28.86 -2.24 -7.27
C ASP A 239 -27.56 -2.66 -6.57
N ALA A 240 -26.43 -2.07 -6.93
CA ALA A 240 -25.14 -2.51 -6.44
C ALA A 240 -24.27 -1.35 -5.92
N VAL A 241 -23.47 -1.64 -4.92
CA VAL A 241 -22.36 -0.81 -4.45
C VAL A 241 -21.11 -1.68 -4.35
N ILE A 242 -19.98 -1.18 -4.83
CA ILE A 242 -18.70 -1.89 -4.88
C ILE A 242 -17.67 -1.15 -4.04
N VAL A 243 -16.91 -1.89 -3.23
CA VAL A 243 -15.68 -1.40 -2.60
C VAL A 243 -14.54 -2.29 -3.03
N GLY A 244 -13.51 -1.66 -3.64
CA GLY A 244 -12.25 -2.28 -4.05
C GLY A 244 -11.22 -2.31 -2.94
N GLN A 245 -10.08 -2.95 -3.22
CA GLN A 245 -8.92 -3.02 -2.32
C GLN A 245 -7.64 -2.91 -3.13
N GLY A 246 -6.74 -2.03 -2.69
CA GLY A 246 -5.49 -1.68 -3.35
C GLY A 246 -5.30 -0.17 -3.35
N LEU A 247 -6.24 0.55 -3.93
CA LEU A 247 -6.13 1.95 -4.36
C LEU A 247 -4.94 2.11 -5.31
N ASP A 248 -4.87 1.22 -6.29
CA ASP A 248 -3.80 1.20 -7.27
C ASP A 248 -4.11 2.12 -8.48
N PRO A 249 -3.12 2.38 -9.36
CA PRO A 249 -3.31 3.28 -10.51
C PRO A 249 -4.46 2.91 -11.45
N SER A 250 -4.91 1.65 -11.47
CA SER A 250 -6.04 1.25 -12.33
C SER A 250 -7.35 1.91 -11.94
N ILE A 251 -7.50 2.32 -10.67
CA ILE A 251 -8.76 2.87 -10.16
C ILE A 251 -8.71 4.38 -9.90
N HIS A 252 -7.55 4.93 -9.49
CA HIS A 252 -7.40 6.37 -9.24
C HIS A 252 -6.75 7.17 -10.38
N GLY A 253 -6.39 6.50 -11.45
CA GLY A 253 -5.97 7.11 -12.71
C GLY A 253 -4.48 7.12 -12.98
N GLY A 254 -3.57 7.04 -12.01
CA GLY A 254 -2.13 6.93 -12.16
C GLY A 254 -1.56 7.22 -13.56
N GLN A 255 -1.34 6.16 -14.33
CA GLN A 255 -0.87 6.22 -15.72
C GLN A 255 -2.00 6.27 -16.77
N SER A 256 -3.27 6.31 -16.35
CA SER A 256 -4.44 6.31 -17.22
C SER A 256 -5.29 7.56 -17.00
N ASP A 257 -5.84 8.12 -18.09
CA ASP A 257 -6.83 9.20 -18.03
C ASP A 257 -8.18 8.75 -17.46
N ARG A 258 -8.40 7.45 -17.32
CA ARG A 258 -9.63 6.90 -16.75
C ARG A 258 -9.46 6.76 -15.25
N ARG A 259 -10.23 7.55 -14.51
CA ARG A 259 -10.28 7.54 -13.05
C ARG A 259 -11.65 7.08 -12.61
N GLU A 260 -11.75 5.88 -12.09
CA GLU A 260 -13.02 5.40 -11.55
C GLU A 260 -13.35 6.11 -10.23
N ILE A 261 -12.37 6.24 -9.34
CA ILE A 261 -12.47 7.04 -8.12
C ILE A 261 -11.95 8.45 -8.44
N ASP A 262 -12.88 9.34 -8.80
CA ASP A 262 -12.61 10.74 -9.18
C ASP A 262 -13.71 11.64 -8.63
N PRO A 263 -13.43 12.87 -8.17
CA PRO A 263 -14.45 13.82 -7.69
C PRO A 263 -15.55 14.12 -8.70
N ASN A 264 -15.27 13.98 -9.99
CA ASN A 264 -16.24 14.18 -11.07
C ASN A 264 -17.06 12.92 -11.38
N ASN A 265 -16.71 11.76 -10.79
CA ASN A 265 -17.39 10.47 -11.00
C ASN A 265 -18.10 9.95 -9.73
N ARG A 266 -18.75 10.84 -8.98
CA ARG A 266 -19.44 10.51 -7.72
C ARG A 266 -20.65 9.59 -7.88
N GLY A 267 -21.15 9.43 -9.09
CA GLY A 267 -22.27 8.54 -9.42
C GLY A 267 -21.87 7.10 -9.74
N SER A 268 -20.58 6.77 -9.70
CA SER A 268 -20.10 5.40 -9.91
C SER A 268 -20.63 4.46 -8.84
N ILE A 269 -20.97 3.23 -9.24
CA ILE A 269 -21.26 2.15 -8.29
C ILE A 269 -20.03 1.64 -7.56
N VAL A 270 -18.81 1.99 -8.03
CA VAL A 270 -17.57 1.83 -7.26
C VAL A 270 -17.47 2.99 -6.27
N PHE A 271 -17.95 2.71 -5.06
CA PHE A 271 -18.02 3.70 -3.99
C PHE A 271 -16.64 4.17 -3.53
N GLY A 272 -15.66 3.25 -3.50
CA GLY A 272 -14.30 3.54 -3.07
C GLY A 272 -13.39 2.32 -3.13
N SER A 273 -12.15 2.52 -2.74
CA SER A 273 -11.16 1.46 -2.54
C SER A 273 -10.43 1.64 -1.21
N VAL A 274 -10.07 0.55 -0.57
CA VAL A 274 -9.22 0.55 0.64
C VAL A 274 -7.76 0.58 0.21
N ALA A 275 -7.03 1.61 0.63
CA ALA A 275 -5.65 1.84 0.23
C ALA A 275 -4.67 0.84 0.87
N PHE A 276 -3.69 0.40 0.08
CA PHE A 276 -2.54 -0.42 0.51
C PHE A 276 -1.21 0.32 0.40
N TYR A 277 -1.14 1.38 -0.41
CA TYR A 277 0.00 2.29 -0.55
C TYR A 277 1.33 1.62 -0.90
N LEU A 278 1.32 0.57 -1.76
CA LEU A 278 2.56 -0.08 -2.18
C LEU A 278 3.51 0.89 -2.90
N ASP A 279 2.96 1.87 -3.60
CA ASP A 279 3.68 2.98 -4.24
C ASP A 279 4.28 4.00 -3.26
N ARG A 280 4.10 3.78 -1.96
CA ARG A 280 4.67 4.62 -0.88
C ARG A 280 5.58 3.84 0.08
N TYR A 281 5.80 2.56 -0.16
CA TYR A 281 6.59 1.73 0.74
C TYR A 281 7.99 2.31 0.98
N GLY A 282 8.64 2.87 -0.03
CA GLY A 282 9.95 3.50 0.12
C GLY A 282 9.97 4.63 1.15
N TYR A 283 8.92 5.46 1.15
CA TYR A 283 8.80 6.58 2.09
C TYR A 283 8.53 6.15 3.54
N GLU A 284 8.02 4.95 3.77
CA GLU A 284 7.76 4.42 5.10
C GLU A 284 8.87 3.49 5.58
N VAL A 285 9.47 2.69 4.68
CA VAL A 285 10.46 1.68 5.01
C VAL A 285 11.86 2.26 5.18
N LEU A 286 12.30 3.19 4.31
CA LEU A 286 13.63 3.80 4.43
C LEU A 286 13.85 4.57 5.75
N PRO A 287 12.88 5.33 6.28
CA PRO A 287 13.00 5.90 7.63
C PRO A 287 13.16 4.86 8.73
N LEU A 288 12.47 3.69 8.63
CA LEU A 288 12.64 2.59 9.58
C LEU A 288 14.04 1.97 9.47
N ALA A 289 14.55 1.80 8.25
CA ALA A 289 15.91 1.30 8.02
C ALA A 289 16.96 2.26 8.61
N LEU A 290 16.78 3.57 8.45
CA LEU A 290 17.65 4.58 9.06
C LEU A 290 17.58 4.56 10.58
N ALA A 291 16.40 4.35 11.17
CA ALA A 291 16.24 4.21 12.61
C ALA A 291 17.02 3.00 13.14
N VAL A 292 16.95 1.84 12.46
CA VAL A 292 17.75 0.65 12.79
C VAL A 292 19.24 0.96 12.76
N LEU A 293 19.73 1.62 11.70
CA LEU A 293 21.15 1.96 11.53
C LEU A 293 21.65 2.97 12.59
N ARG A 294 20.77 3.79 13.13
CA ARG A 294 21.07 4.71 14.23
C ARG A 294 20.99 4.07 15.62
N GLY A 295 20.68 2.76 15.67
CA GLY A 295 20.51 2.03 16.94
C GLY A 295 19.21 2.37 17.69
N GLU A 296 18.25 2.99 17.01
CA GLU A 296 16.92 3.27 17.54
C GLU A 296 16.07 2.01 17.62
N ARG A 297 15.21 1.93 18.62
CA ARG A 297 14.27 0.80 18.73
C ARG A 297 13.07 1.05 17.79
N ILE A 298 12.82 0.11 16.88
CA ILE A 298 11.62 0.08 16.07
C ILE A 298 10.71 -1.08 16.52
N PRO A 299 9.40 -1.03 16.25
CA PRO A 299 8.50 -2.16 16.48
C PRO A 299 8.94 -3.41 15.72
N ALA A 300 8.72 -4.59 16.30
CA ALA A 300 8.98 -5.86 15.59
C ALA A 300 8.06 -6.03 14.37
N ARG A 301 6.90 -5.37 14.38
CA ARG A 301 5.96 -5.30 13.24
C ARG A 301 5.44 -3.88 13.11
N THR A 302 5.57 -3.31 11.93
CA THR A 302 4.94 -2.04 11.52
C THR A 302 3.93 -2.34 10.43
N VAL A 303 2.75 -1.75 10.53
CA VAL A 303 1.66 -1.98 9.57
C VAL A 303 1.41 -0.71 8.79
N THR A 304 1.29 -0.82 7.46
CA THR A 304 0.87 0.31 6.63
C THR A 304 -0.54 0.77 7.01
N ARG A 305 -0.79 2.04 6.85
CA ARG A 305 -2.10 2.62 7.11
C ARG A 305 -3.10 2.16 6.05
N HIS A 306 -4.24 1.62 6.49
CA HIS A 306 -5.36 1.35 5.60
C HIS A 306 -6.47 2.38 5.81
N VAL A 307 -6.95 2.96 4.74
CA VAL A 307 -8.09 3.90 4.75
C VAL A 307 -8.98 3.65 3.54
N LEU A 308 -10.27 3.89 3.70
CA LEU A 308 -11.18 3.94 2.57
C LEU A 308 -10.99 5.28 1.84
N VAL A 309 -10.71 5.21 0.55
CA VAL A 309 -10.64 6.36 -0.34
C VAL A 309 -11.81 6.32 -1.30
N THR A 310 -12.52 7.43 -1.38
CA THR A 310 -13.71 7.62 -2.22
C THR A 310 -13.50 8.77 -3.19
N ALA A 311 -14.43 9.00 -4.11
CA ALA A 311 -14.42 10.14 -5.00
C ALA A 311 -14.33 11.51 -4.25
N GLY A 312 -14.81 11.57 -3.01
CA GLY A 312 -14.74 12.79 -2.19
C GLY A 312 -13.40 13.00 -1.47
N THR A 313 -12.55 11.97 -1.38
CA THR A 313 -11.30 12.01 -0.59
C THR A 313 -10.05 11.70 -1.38
N VAL A 314 -10.17 11.27 -2.64
CA VAL A 314 -9.03 10.79 -3.45
C VAL A 314 -7.94 11.85 -3.62
N TRP A 315 -8.28 13.12 -3.82
CA TRP A 315 -7.27 14.16 -4.00
C TRP A 315 -6.51 14.54 -2.72
N ARG A 316 -6.99 14.13 -1.58
CA ARG A 316 -6.21 14.24 -0.34
C ARG A 316 -5.10 13.20 -0.28
N GLU A 317 -5.35 12.02 -0.82
CA GLU A 317 -4.39 10.92 -0.85
C GLU A 317 -3.52 10.96 -2.13
N TYR A 318 -4.11 11.29 -3.28
CA TYR A 318 -3.46 11.38 -4.59
C TYR A 318 -3.85 12.71 -5.26
N PRO A 319 -3.21 13.83 -4.88
CA PRO A 319 -3.48 15.12 -5.50
C PRO A 319 -3.09 15.10 -6.97
N PRO A 320 -3.81 15.82 -7.85
CA PRO A 320 -3.42 15.96 -9.25
C PRO A 320 -2.02 16.57 -9.37
N THR A 321 -1.22 16.01 -10.27
CA THR A 321 0.18 16.46 -10.49
C THR A 321 0.29 17.85 -11.08
N ASP A 322 -0.74 18.32 -11.75
CA ASP A 322 -0.87 19.65 -12.34
C ASP A 322 -1.17 20.77 -11.31
N LEU A 323 -1.37 20.41 -10.04
CA LEU A 323 -1.56 21.33 -8.92
C LEU A 323 -0.33 21.43 -7.98
N GLN A 324 0.79 20.84 -8.35
CA GLN A 324 2.04 20.85 -7.57
C GLN A 324 2.99 21.94 -8.04
#